data_565ec8db141840776753d23ffc5f7b97
#
_entry.id   565ec8db141840776753d23ffc5f7b97
#
_cell.length_a   1.000
_cell.length_b   1.000
_cell.length_c   1.000
_cell.angle_alpha   90.00
_cell.angle_beta   90.00
_cell.angle_gamma   90.00
#
_symmetry.space_group_name_H-M   'P 1'
#
loop_
_entity.id
_entity.type
_entity.pdbx_description
1 polymer ?
#
loop_
_entity_poly.entity_id
_entity_poly.type
_entity_poly.pdbx_seq_one_letter_code
_entity_poly.pdbx_strand_id
1 'polypeptide(L)'
;MLDYTIIGAVSTGITLAFYLSQFSKKVLLVDRENQIGGTHAVKRVNGLYTRHSPTIYVSSFYMFQKLLKDMNISYNEIFTPYNFGPVNFVLKSIEYFSLREFFIIAIQLLFFLKKEKHSKIPISHFAEKNDFSAKAKWYIDRTCRLTDGAGSDRTSTWQFINIFNQLLYSIYQLRKPSDIGLFRMITKILLNQNVKILLNTEILDLIPKGNIINTIKLKNNKNSETQVINSKNIILAMPPYSLIKLLEQSNVKNAFGNFKKIKKWEQNVRYIEHIAVTYHWNKNIQLPKVWGFPESEWGIVFIVESDYINFKHKDSKTVISTSLTIHSKSTRLNKKPNECTQEEIKNEVFKQLKIAFPNLPKPTHAIMSQNIMTKGRWKPLHRSFIATKHGYIDFFSKYKNLYTCGTHNGFSKYNFTSIETAVSNAVKLLHVLIPKTKKIHTIQNAPTIINILSLIATIIIISLIITIYFTNK
;
A
#
# COMPACT_ATOMS: atom_id res chain seq x y z
N MET A 1 7.04 -32.16 -10.32
CA MET A 1 7.01 -31.39 -9.07
C MET A 1 7.47 -29.98 -9.33
N LEU A 2 6.78 -28.98 -8.81
CA LEU A 2 7.17 -27.56 -8.90
C LEU A 2 8.30 -27.27 -7.91
N ASP A 3 9.19 -26.33 -8.26
CA ASP A 3 10.24 -25.87 -7.34
C ASP A 3 9.68 -24.83 -6.36
N TYR A 4 8.85 -23.91 -6.88
CA TYR A 4 8.19 -22.89 -6.08
C TYR A 4 6.72 -22.74 -6.49
N THR A 5 5.84 -22.69 -5.50
CA THR A 5 4.45 -22.26 -5.65
C THR A 5 4.23 -21.03 -4.81
N ILE A 6 3.83 -19.93 -5.44
CA ILE A 6 3.59 -18.64 -4.82
C ILE A 6 2.09 -18.35 -4.87
N ILE A 7 1.48 -18.16 -3.72
CA ILE A 7 0.03 -17.90 -3.58
C ILE A 7 -0.19 -16.42 -3.29
N GLY A 8 -0.72 -15.70 -4.27
CA GLY A 8 -0.95 -14.25 -4.27
C GLY A 8 -0.09 -13.54 -5.31
N ALA A 9 -0.72 -13.03 -6.37
CA ALA A 9 -0.08 -12.33 -7.49
C ALA A 9 -0.13 -10.79 -7.33
N VAL A 10 0.22 -10.32 -6.13
CA VAL A 10 0.41 -8.91 -5.81
C VAL A 10 1.91 -8.60 -5.81
N SER A 11 2.31 -7.39 -5.52
CA SER A 11 3.71 -6.92 -5.59
C SER A 11 4.72 -7.90 -5.00
N THR A 12 4.44 -8.48 -3.84
CA THR A 12 5.31 -9.48 -3.20
C THR A 12 5.45 -10.75 -4.04
N GLY A 13 4.32 -11.34 -4.45
CA GLY A 13 4.33 -12.59 -5.23
C GLY A 13 4.90 -12.40 -6.62
N ILE A 14 4.62 -11.28 -7.27
CA ILE A 14 5.20 -10.89 -8.56
C ILE A 14 6.73 -10.78 -8.45
N THR A 15 7.23 -10.09 -7.42
CA THR A 15 8.67 -9.94 -7.18
C THR A 15 9.37 -11.27 -6.99
N LEU A 16 8.78 -12.14 -6.15
CA LEU A 16 9.32 -13.48 -5.92
C LEU A 16 9.25 -14.35 -7.18
N ALA A 17 8.15 -14.33 -7.91
CA ALA A 17 8.00 -15.08 -9.16
C ALA A 17 9.07 -14.67 -10.17
N PHE A 18 9.30 -13.37 -10.34
CA PHE A 18 10.29 -12.84 -11.26
C PHE A 18 11.72 -13.27 -10.88
N TYR A 19 12.15 -13.03 -9.65
CA TYR A 19 13.51 -13.35 -9.26
C TYR A 19 13.75 -14.86 -9.11
N LEU A 20 12.79 -15.63 -8.59
CA LEU A 20 12.94 -17.09 -8.46
C LEU A 20 13.01 -17.79 -9.81
N SER A 21 12.28 -17.30 -10.83
CA SER A 21 12.33 -17.88 -12.17
C SER A 21 13.69 -17.75 -12.86
N GLN A 22 14.55 -16.83 -12.42
CA GLN A 22 15.93 -16.71 -12.90
C GLN A 22 16.83 -17.85 -12.40
N PHE A 23 16.45 -18.52 -11.31
CA PHE A 23 17.20 -19.60 -10.68
C PHE A 23 16.49 -20.96 -10.76
N SER A 24 15.25 -20.99 -11.16
CA SER A 24 14.41 -22.19 -11.22
C SER A 24 13.47 -22.16 -12.40
N LYS A 25 13.33 -23.31 -13.06
CA LYS A 25 12.47 -23.44 -14.26
C LYS A 25 11.01 -23.77 -13.95
N LYS A 26 10.65 -24.08 -12.68
CA LYS A 26 9.32 -24.59 -12.32
C LYS A 26 8.69 -23.73 -11.24
N VAL A 27 8.39 -22.47 -11.60
CA VAL A 27 7.69 -21.52 -10.73
C VAL A 27 6.23 -21.41 -11.14
N LEU A 28 5.34 -21.53 -10.16
CA LEU A 28 3.88 -21.34 -10.30
C LEU A 28 3.45 -20.15 -9.45
N LEU A 29 2.75 -19.20 -10.06
CA LEU A 29 2.10 -18.06 -9.42
C LEU A 29 0.58 -18.26 -9.47
N VAL A 30 -0.08 -18.23 -8.32
CA VAL A 30 -1.53 -18.46 -8.19
C VAL A 30 -2.20 -17.23 -7.61
N ASP A 31 -3.33 -16.83 -8.17
CA ASP A 31 -4.18 -15.79 -7.58
C ASP A 31 -5.67 -16.13 -7.76
N ARG A 32 -6.47 -15.79 -6.76
CA ARG A 32 -7.93 -15.95 -6.78
C ARG A 32 -8.63 -14.98 -7.73
N GLU A 33 -7.99 -13.86 -8.05
CA GLU A 33 -8.51 -12.83 -8.95
C GLU A 33 -8.27 -13.22 -10.42
N ASN A 34 -8.97 -12.55 -11.33
CA ASN A 34 -8.86 -12.77 -12.76
C ASN A 34 -7.67 -12.02 -13.40
N GLN A 35 -6.91 -11.28 -12.62
CA GLN A 35 -5.72 -10.52 -13.05
C GLN A 35 -4.72 -10.40 -11.89
N ILE A 36 -3.47 -10.19 -12.24
CA ILE A 36 -2.42 -9.87 -11.25
C ILE A 36 -2.55 -8.40 -10.80
N GLY A 37 -1.97 -8.06 -9.66
CA GLY A 37 -1.88 -6.68 -9.16
C GLY A 37 -2.67 -6.40 -7.88
N GLY A 38 -3.61 -7.24 -7.49
CA GLY A 38 -4.34 -7.16 -6.22
C GLY A 38 -5.05 -5.81 -6.03
N THR A 39 -4.67 -5.04 -5.01
CA THR A 39 -5.25 -3.72 -4.72
C THR A 39 -4.98 -2.66 -5.79
N HIS A 40 -4.03 -2.89 -6.68
CA HIS A 40 -3.79 -2.04 -7.85
C HIS A 40 -4.62 -2.44 -9.07
N ALA A 41 -5.46 -3.48 -8.94
CA ALA A 41 -6.31 -3.95 -10.02
C ALA A 41 -7.36 -2.92 -10.42
N VAL A 42 -7.61 -2.85 -11.72
CA VAL A 42 -8.65 -2.01 -12.32
C VAL A 42 -9.90 -2.86 -12.54
N LYS A 43 -11.05 -2.32 -12.17
CA LYS A 43 -12.34 -2.88 -12.60
C LYS A 43 -12.97 -1.96 -13.62
N ARG A 44 -13.76 -2.55 -14.52
CA ARG A 44 -14.56 -1.82 -15.48
C ARG A 44 -16.02 -2.20 -15.36
N VAL A 45 -16.89 -1.19 -15.38
CA VAL A 45 -18.33 -1.33 -15.43
C VAL A 45 -18.77 -0.71 -16.75
N ASN A 46 -19.31 -1.50 -17.66
CA ASN A 46 -19.68 -1.05 -19.00
C ASN A 46 -18.53 -0.32 -19.74
N GLY A 47 -17.31 -0.82 -19.60
CA GLY A 47 -16.10 -0.21 -20.18
C GLY A 47 -15.51 0.97 -19.38
N LEU A 48 -16.24 1.54 -18.43
CA LEU A 48 -15.80 2.65 -17.60
C LEU A 48 -14.83 2.18 -16.52
N TYR A 49 -13.72 2.89 -16.39
CA TYR A 49 -12.65 2.64 -15.44
C TYR A 49 -13.10 2.87 -14.01
N THR A 50 -12.71 1.97 -13.12
CA THR A 50 -12.81 2.19 -11.68
C THR A 50 -11.59 1.64 -10.96
N ARG A 51 -11.23 2.26 -9.86
CA ARG A 51 -10.16 1.78 -8.98
C ARG A 51 -10.57 1.89 -7.51
N HIS A 52 -9.89 1.16 -6.69
CA HIS A 52 -10.22 0.98 -5.30
C HIS A 52 -9.87 2.21 -4.42
N SER A 53 -8.84 2.97 -4.80
CA SER A 53 -8.48 4.26 -4.19
C SER A 53 -7.50 5.01 -5.09
N PRO A 54 -7.38 6.32 -4.94
CA PRO A 54 -6.24 7.06 -5.46
C PRO A 54 -4.93 6.41 -5.01
N THR A 55 -4.01 6.24 -5.93
CA THR A 55 -2.69 5.63 -5.66
C THR A 55 -1.62 6.55 -6.19
N ILE A 56 -0.59 6.76 -5.41
CA ILE A 56 0.60 7.51 -5.81
C ILE A 56 1.82 6.60 -5.79
N TYR A 57 2.78 6.90 -6.64
CA TYR A 57 4.10 6.30 -6.66
C TYR A 57 5.12 7.36 -6.29
N VAL A 58 6.18 6.98 -5.61
CA VAL A 58 7.14 7.95 -5.07
C VAL A 58 8.54 7.62 -5.58
N SER A 59 9.32 8.65 -5.91
CA SER A 59 10.69 8.48 -6.40
C SER A 59 11.60 7.76 -5.40
N SER A 60 11.28 7.81 -4.11
CA SER A 60 12.00 7.11 -3.05
C SER A 60 11.69 5.60 -2.95
N PHE A 61 10.83 5.04 -3.81
CA PHE A 61 10.57 3.61 -3.90
C PHE A 61 11.67 2.89 -4.70
N TYR A 62 12.88 2.84 -4.16
CA TYR A 62 14.06 2.36 -4.86
C TYR A 62 14.02 0.88 -5.20
N MET A 63 13.48 0.05 -4.30
CA MET A 63 13.37 -1.38 -4.58
C MET A 63 12.33 -1.67 -5.65
N PHE A 64 11.24 -0.92 -5.68
CA PHE A 64 10.25 -1.03 -6.74
C PHE A 64 10.82 -0.56 -8.10
N GLN A 65 11.54 0.57 -8.13
CA GLN A 65 12.22 1.04 -9.34
C GLN A 65 13.29 0.03 -9.81
N LYS A 66 14.05 -0.54 -8.87
CA LYS A 66 15.02 -1.59 -9.19
C LYS A 66 14.33 -2.82 -9.79
N LEU A 67 13.22 -3.27 -9.22
CA LEU A 67 12.45 -4.39 -9.78
C LEU A 67 12.02 -4.10 -11.23
N LEU A 68 11.51 -2.91 -11.52
CA LEU A 68 11.13 -2.52 -12.89
C LEU A 68 12.35 -2.51 -13.82
N LYS A 69 13.46 -1.93 -13.37
CA LYS A 69 14.72 -1.93 -14.13
C LYS A 69 15.21 -3.35 -14.42
N ASP A 70 15.19 -4.25 -13.43
CA ASP A 70 15.59 -5.65 -13.60
C ASP A 70 14.64 -6.41 -14.55
N MET A 71 13.39 -5.96 -14.67
CA MET A 71 12.41 -6.43 -15.66
C MET A 71 12.55 -5.75 -17.04
N ASN A 72 13.53 -4.89 -17.26
CA ASN A 72 13.66 -4.05 -18.46
C ASN A 72 12.43 -3.16 -18.72
N ILE A 73 11.78 -2.70 -17.67
CA ILE A 73 10.68 -1.74 -17.75
C ILE A 73 11.21 -0.35 -17.41
N SER A 74 11.13 0.57 -18.37
CA SER A 74 11.49 1.97 -18.13
C SER A 74 10.47 2.65 -17.22
N TYR A 75 10.94 3.19 -16.09
CA TYR A 75 10.07 3.89 -15.15
C TYR A 75 9.36 5.09 -15.81
N ASN A 76 10.10 5.87 -16.61
CA ASN A 76 9.57 7.06 -17.26
C ASN A 76 8.57 6.76 -18.39
N GLU A 77 8.57 5.55 -18.96
CA GLU A 77 7.55 5.13 -19.93
C GLU A 77 6.21 4.78 -19.26
N ILE A 78 6.28 4.27 -18.03
CA ILE A 78 5.10 3.84 -17.26
C ILE A 78 4.52 4.98 -16.44
N PHE A 79 5.40 5.84 -15.88
CA PHE A 79 5.01 6.87 -14.94
C PHE A 79 5.25 8.28 -15.49
N THR A 80 4.47 9.22 -15.01
CA THR A 80 4.62 10.66 -15.26
C THR A 80 4.64 11.41 -13.94
N PRO A 81 5.45 12.50 -13.82
CA PRO A 81 5.44 13.31 -12.61
C PRO A 81 4.03 13.81 -12.27
N TYR A 82 3.69 13.75 -11.00
CA TYR A 82 2.49 14.33 -10.45
C TYR A 82 2.80 15.75 -9.99
N ASN A 83 2.23 16.74 -10.66
CA ASN A 83 2.55 18.17 -10.41
C ASN A 83 1.82 18.74 -9.19
N PHE A 84 1.77 17.96 -8.11
CA PHE A 84 1.32 18.45 -6.81
C PHE A 84 2.53 18.92 -6.02
N GLY A 85 2.60 20.24 -5.75
CA GLY A 85 3.73 20.82 -5.02
C GLY A 85 3.76 20.35 -3.56
N PRO A 86 4.79 19.60 -3.12
CA PRO A 86 4.94 19.23 -1.70
C PRO A 86 5.12 20.45 -0.80
N VAL A 87 5.60 21.56 -1.35
CA VAL A 87 5.69 22.86 -0.66
C VAL A 87 4.33 23.30 -0.12
N ASN A 88 3.25 23.12 -0.87
CA ASN A 88 1.90 23.46 -0.40
C ASN A 88 1.44 22.61 0.79
N PHE A 89 1.86 21.34 0.88
CA PHE A 89 1.54 20.49 2.03
C PHE A 89 2.28 20.94 3.29
N VAL A 90 3.58 21.27 3.15
CA VAL A 90 4.41 21.76 4.27
C VAL A 90 3.94 23.15 4.70
N LEU A 91 3.67 24.06 3.76
CA LEU A 91 3.17 25.41 4.08
C LEU A 91 1.80 25.36 4.74
N LYS A 92 0.88 24.52 4.25
CA LYS A 92 -0.41 24.30 4.93
C LYS A 92 -0.24 23.70 6.32
N SER A 93 0.74 22.81 6.57
CA SER A 93 0.96 22.28 7.92
C SER A 93 1.36 23.37 8.92
N ILE A 94 2.07 24.41 8.49
CA ILE A 94 2.42 25.57 9.33
C ILE A 94 1.16 26.31 9.84
N GLU A 95 0.08 26.32 9.06
CA GLU A 95 -1.18 26.96 9.48
C GLU A 95 -1.89 26.20 10.62
N TYR A 96 -1.63 24.91 10.77
CA TYR A 96 -2.30 24.03 11.76
C TYR A 96 -1.50 23.80 13.03
N PHE A 97 -0.19 24.01 13.01
CA PHE A 97 0.70 23.83 14.15
C PHE A 97 1.20 25.17 14.68
N SER A 98 1.16 25.35 15.99
CA SER A 98 1.92 26.40 16.65
C SER A 98 3.43 26.14 16.53
N LEU A 99 4.27 27.16 16.72
CA LEU A 99 5.73 27.01 16.73
C LEU A 99 6.19 25.96 17.76
N ARG A 100 5.56 25.93 18.95
CA ARG A 100 5.83 24.95 19.99
C ARG A 100 5.52 23.51 19.51
N GLU A 101 4.36 23.29 18.91
CA GLU A 101 3.94 21.98 18.43
C GLU A 101 4.83 21.50 17.28
N PHE A 102 5.17 22.42 16.37
CA PHE A 102 6.10 22.13 15.28
C PHE A 102 7.49 21.75 15.81
N PHE A 103 8.00 22.45 16.83
CA PHE A 103 9.26 22.17 17.48
C PHE A 103 9.24 20.80 18.19
N ILE A 104 8.15 20.44 18.87
CA ILE A 104 7.99 19.13 19.51
C ILE A 104 8.06 18.01 18.45
N ILE A 105 7.38 18.16 17.29
CA ILE A 105 7.47 17.19 16.20
C ILE A 105 8.88 17.12 15.63
N ALA A 106 9.55 18.26 15.40
CA ALA A 106 10.90 18.32 14.89
C ALA A 106 11.92 17.64 15.83
N ILE A 107 11.79 17.85 17.14
CA ILE A 107 12.61 17.14 18.15
C ILE A 107 12.39 15.63 18.05
N GLN A 108 11.17 15.17 17.84
CA GLN A 108 10.91 13.73 17.65
C GLN A 108 11.61 13.17 16.41
N LEU A 109 11.78 13.96 15.36
CA LEU A 109 12.59 13.56 14.20
C LEU A 109 14.06 13.36 14.57
N LEU A 110 14.63 14.24 15.38
CA LEU A 110 16.02 14.14 15.84
C LEU A 110 16.24 12.95 16.79
N PHE A 111 15.26 12.66 17.66
CA PHE A 111 15.30 11.53 18.60
C PHE A 111 14.69 10.23 18.04
N PHE A 112 14.45 10.18 16.74
CA PHE A 112 13.84 9.06 16.02
C PHE A 112 14.60 7.73 16.19
N LEU A 113 15.81 7.75 16.67
CA LEU A 113 16.63 6.57 16.93
C LEU A 113 16.05 5.63 18.02
N LYS A 114 15.05 6.08 18.80
CA LYS A 114 14.36 5.25 19.81
C LYS A 114 13.05 4.66 19.27
N LYS A 115 13.13 3.94 18.13
CA LYS A 115 12.01 3.27 17.46
C LYS A 115 11.08 2.50 18.41
N GLU A 116 11.64 1.74 19.35
CA GLU A 116 10.87 0.87 20.24
C GLU A 116 9.93 1.63 21.17
N LYS A 117 10.35 2.79 21.66
CA LYS A 117 9.55 3.62 22.57
C LYS A 117 8.33 4.23 21.88
N HIS A 118 8.44 4.62 20.62
CA HIS A 118 7.40 5.35 19.88
C HIS A 118 6.57 4.46 18.93
N SER A 119 6.98 3.22 18.70
CA SER A 119 6.29 2.30 17.78
C SER A 119 4.94 1.81 18.28
N LYS A 120 4.69 1.86 19.59
CA LYS A 120 3.47 1.36 20.22
C LYS A 120 2.50 2.45 20.66
N ILE A 121 2.92 3.71 20.66
CA ILE A 121 2.13 4.84 21.14
C ILE A 121 1.38 5.45 19.95
N PRO A 122 0.03 5.50 19.94
CA PRO A 122 -0.72 6.23 18.93
C PRO A 122 -0.32 7.71 18.90
N ILE A 123 -0.27 8.29 17.70
CA ILE A 123 0.06 9.71 17.55
C ILE A 123 -0.98 10.63 18.22
N SER A 124 -2.26 10.21 18.30
CA SER A 124 -3.29 10.92 19.07
C SER A 124 -2.91 11.03 20.55
N HIS A 125 -2.48 9.92 21.17
CA HIS A 125 -2.05 9.92 22.56
C HIS A 125 -0.78 10.76 22.78
N PHE A 126 0.15 10.74 21.83
CA PHE A 126 1.32 11.60 21.86
C PHE A 126 0.93 13.08 21.80
N ALA A 127 -0.01 13.45 20.91
CA ALA A 127 -0.50 14.82 20.78
C ALA A 127 -1.29 15.28 22.02
N GLU A 128 -2.06 14.39 22.64
CA GLU A 128 -2.74 14.65 23.92
C GLU A 128 -1.74 14.91 25.05
N LYS A 129 -0.77 14.01 25.22
CA LYS A 129 0.26 14.12 26.28
C LYS A 129 1.13 15.38 26.18
N ASN A 130 1.25 15.94 24.97
CA ASN A 130 2.04 17.16 24.73
C ASN A 130 1.15 18.39 24.57
N ASP A 131 -0.13 18.33 24.95
CA ASP A 131 -1.10 19.43 24.93
C ASP A 131 -1.21 20.13 23.57
N PHE A 132 -1.30 19.34 22.50
CA PHE A 132 -1.50 19.89 21.17
C PHE A 132 -2.90 20.49 21.06
N SER A 133 -3.01 21.59 20.31
CA SER A 133 -4.27 22.27 20.04
C SER A 133 -5.27 21.35 19.32
N ALA A 134 -6.55 21.64 19.44
CA ALA A 134 -7.60 20.93 18.72
C ALA A 134 -7.37 20.95 17.19
N LYS A 135 -6.87 22.08 16.67
CA LYS A 135 -6.54 22.30 15.26
C LYS A 135 -5.41 21.37 14.81
N ALA A 136 -4.34 21.26 15.59
CA ALA A 136 -3.21 20.35 15.31
C ALA A 136 -3.62 18.87 15.40
N LYS A 137 -4.39 18.48 16.42
CA LYS A 137 -4.93 17.11 16.56
C LYS A 137 -5.81 16.72 15.38
N TRP A 138 -6.67 17.64 14.94
CA TRP A 138 -7.51 17.44 13.76
C TRP A 138 -6.66 17.25 12.51
N TYR A 139 -5.67 18.09 12.27
CA TYR A 139 -4.79 17.99 11.11
C TYR A 139 -3.97 16.69 11.10
N ILE A 140 -3.45 16.27 12.27
CA ILE A 140 -2.74 14.99 12.44
C ILE A 140 -3.66 13.82 12.05
N ASP A 141 -4.92 13.80 12.53
CA ASP A 141 -5.85 12.74 12.20
C ASP A 141 -6.16 12.68 10.70
N ARG A 142 -6.39 13.84 10.07
CA ARG A 142 -6.62 13.94 8.61
C ARG A 142 -5.41 13.48 7.81
N THR A 143 -4.21 13.88 8.22
CA THR A 143 -2.96 13.46 7.58
C THR A 143 -2.76 11.95 7.65
N CYS A 144 -3.00 11.34 8.80
CA CYS A 144 -2.96 9.88 8.94
C CYS A 144 -3.94 9.20 7.98
N ARG A 145 -5.17 9.68 7.90
CA ARG A 145 -6.20 9.10 7.01
C ARG A 145 -5.88 9.26 5.53
N LEU A 146 -5.32 10.40 5.14
CA LEU A 146 -4.90 10.65 3.75
C LEU A 146 -3.74 9.74 3.32
N THR A 147 -2.84 9.40 4.24
CA THR A 147 -1.62 8.66 3.92
C THR A 147 -1.87 7.16 3.77
N ASP A 148 -2.59 6.56 4.71
CA ASP A 148 -2.80 5.11 4.74
C ASP A 148 -4.21 4.67 5.10
N GLY A 149 -5.15 5.63 5.25
CA GLY A 149 -6.53 5.37 5.65
C GLY A 149 -6.73 5.11 7.15
N ALA A 150 -5.66 5.15 7.95
CA ALA A 150 -5.76 5.00 9.40
C ALA A 150 -6.03 6.34 10.08
N GLY A 151 -6.71 6.34 11.22
CA GLY A 151 -6.84 7.53 12.06
C GLY A 151 -5.60 7.70 12.98
N SER A 152 -5.49 8.87 13.60
CA SER A 152 -4.43 9.19 14.55
C SER A 152 -4.40 8.27 15.78
N ASP A 153 -5.55 7.68 16.15
CA ASP A 153 -5.69 6.65 17.17
C ASP A 153 -5.07 5.30 16.78
N ARG A 154 -4.76 5.15 15.51
CA ARG A 154 -4.33 3.90 14.87
C ARG A 154 -2.93 3.97 14.31
N THR A 155 -2.48 5.13 13.89
CA THR A 155 -1.13 5.38 13.43
C THR A 155 -0.22 5.58 14.63
N SER A 156 0.87 4.81 14.72
CA SER A 156 1.83 5.03 15.80
C SER A 156 2.59 6.33 15.61
N THR A 157 3.06 6.93 16.70
CA THR A 157 3.90 8.13 16.66
C THR A 157 5.10 7.91 15.76
N TRP A 158 5.73 6.74 15.83
CA TRP A 158 6.86 6.39 14.99
C TRP A 158 6.50 6.34 13.50
N GLN A 159 5.36 5.73 13.13
CA GLN A 159 4.90 5.71 11.73
C GLN A 159 4.61 7.11 11.21
N PHE A 160 3.92 7.93 12.01
CA PHE A 160 3.62 9.31 11.64
C PHE A 160 4.89 10.13 11.37
N ILE A 161 5.87 10.08 12.30
CA ILE A 161 7.15 10.76 12.15
C ILE A 161 7.94 10.20 10.96
N ASN A 162 7.88 8.88 10.72
CA ASN A 162 8.57 8.26 9.60
C ASN A 162 8.02 8.70 8.23
N ILE A 163 6.74 9.00 8.13
CA ILE A 163 6.15 9.58 6.91
C ILE A 163 6.83 10.92 6.57
N PHE A 164 7.02 11.79 7.56
CA PHE A 164 7.72 13.05 7.36
C PHE A 164 9.22 12.87 7.09
N ASN A 165 9.84 11.86 7.68
CA ASN A 165 11.25 11.55 7.47
C ASN A 165 11.56 11.05 6.05
N GLN A 166 10.55 10.57 5.33
CA GLN A 166 10.73 10.14 3.95
C GLN A 166 10.62 11.33 3.00
N LEU A 167 11.55 11.35 2.03
CA LEU A 167 11.54 12.36 0.98
C LEU A 167 10.42 12.04 -0.03
N LEU A 168 9.18 12.36 0.33
CA LEU A 168 8.01 12.17 -0.55
C LEU A 168 7.86 13.30 -1.59
N TYR A 169 8.99 13.88 -2.05
CA TYR A 169 8.97 15.11 -2.83
C TYR A 169 8.66 14.91 -4.31
N SER A 170 8.92 13.73 -4.83
CA SER A 170 8.65 13.43 -6.24
C SER A 170 7.62 12.34 -6.33
N ILE A 171 6.39 12.75 -6.61
CA ILE A 171 5.23 11.87 -6.75
C ILE A 171 4.99 11.63 -8.23
N TYR A 172 4.55 10.42 -8.57
CA TYR A 172 4.28 9.99 -9.93
C TYR A 172 2.91 9.32 -10.04
N GLN A 173 2.36 9.39 -11.25
CA GLN A 173 1.14 8.68 -11.65
C GLN A 173 1.41 7.79 -12.86
N LEU A 174 0.58 6.78 -13.04
CA LEU A 174 0.62 5.91 -14.21
C LEU A 174 0.13 6.67 -15.45
N ARG A 175 0.80 6.47 -16.59
CA ARG A 175 0.38 7.00 -17.90
C ARG A 175 -0.78 6.22 -18.52
N LYS A 176 -1.02 5.00 -18.04
CA LYS A 176 -2.10 4.10 -18.50
C LYS A 176 -2.72 3.41 -17.28
N PRO A 177 -3.99 2.99 -17.36
CA PRO A 177 -4.56 2.11 -16.35
C PRO A 177 -3.62 0.94 -16.03
N SER A 178 -3.46 0.60 -14.75
CA SER A 178 -2.45 -0.35 -14.29
C SER A 178 -2.54 -1.73 -14.96
N ASP A 179 -3.75 -2.18 -15.28
CA ASP A 179 -4.02 -3.48 -15.92
C ASP A 179 -3.48 -3.57 -17.34
N ILE A 180 -3.72 -2.53 -18.17
CA ILE A 180 -3.26 -2.49 -19.56
C ILE A 180 -1.85 -1.88 -19.72
N GLY A 181 -1.38 -1.18 -18.72
CA GLY A 181 -0.02 -0.65 -18.64
C GLY A 181 0.91 -1.60 -17.91
N LEU A 182 1.14 -1.34 -16.64
CA LEU A 182 2.15 -1.98 -15.80
C LEU A 182 1.97 -3.51 -15.70
N PHE A 183 0.80 -3.98 -15.30
CA PHE A 183 0.62 -5.41 -15.02
C PHE A 183 0.55 -6.28 -16.29
N ARG A 184 0.11 -5.73 -17.42
CA ARG A 184 0.18 -6.44 -18.70
C ARG A 184 1.63 -6.71 -19.11
N MET A 185 2.51 -5.72 -18.92
CA MET A 185 3.95 -5.86 -19.21
C MET A 185 4.59 -6.87 -18.29
N ILE A 186 4.33 -6.77 -16.98
CA ILE A 186 4.84 -7.72 -15.98
C ILE A 186 4.37 -9.14 -16.30
N THR A 187 3.09 -9.33 -16.62
CA THR A 187 2.55 -10.64 -17.00
C THR A 187 3.32 -11.24 -18.18
N LYS A 188 3.54 -10.43 -19.24
CA LYS A 188 4.31 -10.89 -20.42
C LYS A 188 5.74 -11.30 -20.04
N ILE A 189 6.39 -10.54 -19.18
CA ILE A 189 7.76 -10.84 -18.75
C ILE A 189 7.80 -12.16 -17.93
N LEU A 190 6.88 -12.34 -16.99
CA LEU A 190 6.79 -13.58 -16.22
C LEU A 190 6.54 -14.80 -17.10
N LEU A 191 5.64 -14.69 -18.07
CA LEU A 191 5.36 -15.77 -19.04
C LEU A 191 6.59 -16.08 -19.89
N ASN A 192 7.32 -15.07 -20.36
CA ASN A 192 8.57 -15.25 -21.11
C ASN A 192 9.67 -15.92 -20.28
N GLN A 193 9.63 -15.79 -18.95
CA GLN A 193 10.51 -16.49 -18.01
C GLN A 193 9.96 -17.89 -17.62
N ASN A 194 8.95 -18.40 -18.33
CA ASN A 194 8.32 -19.70 -18.08
C ASN A 194 7.64 -19.81 -16.69
N VAL A 195 7.25 -18.67 -16.07
CA VAL A 195 6.40 -18.69 -14.88
C VAL A 195 5.01 -19.12 -15.29
N LYS A 196 4.50 -20.21 -14.70
CA LYS A 196 3.09 -20.58 -14.85
C LYS A 196 2.23 -19.65 -14.00
N ILE A 197 1.16 -19.09 -14.57
CA ILE A 197 0.25 -18.20 -13.86
C ILE A 197 -1.14 -18.83 -13.87
N LEU A 198 -1.70 -19.11 -12.70
CA LEU A 198 -3.07 -19.57 -12.50
C LEU A 198 -3.89 -18.47 -11.84
N LEU A 199 -4.73 -17.81 -12.61
CA LEU A 199 -5.70 -16.82 -12.15
C LEU A 199 -7.06 -17.49 -11.88
N ASN A 200 -7.96 -16.75 -11.22
CA ASN A 200 -9.25 -17.26 -10.74
C ASN A 200 -9.10 -18.55 -9.91
N THR A 201 -8.00 -18.70 -9.22
CA THR A 201 -7.65 -19.93 -8.51
C THR A 201 -7.31 -19.61 -7.07
N GLU A 202 -8.07 -20.18 -6.14
CA GLU A 202 -7.83 -20.03 -4.70
C GLU A 202 -7.23 -21.29 -4.09
N ILE A 203 -6.44 -21.10 -3.04
CA ILE A 203 -5.94 -22.19 -2.23
C ILE A 203 -7.02 -22.59 -1.22
N LEU A 204 -7.33 -23.90 -1.19
CA LEU A 204 -8.29 -24.47 -0.25
C LEU A 204 -7.63 -25.09 0.97
N ASP A 205 -6.51 -25.80 0.76
CA ASP A 205 -5.89 -26.60 1.82
C ASP A 205 -4.40 -26.79 1.61
N LEU A 206 -3.71 -27.01 2.73
CA LEU A 206 -2.30 -27.39 2.83
C LEU A 206 -2.21 -28.72 3.58
N ILE A 207 -1.75 -29.76 2.91
CA ILE A 207 -1.71 -31.11 3.47
C ILE A 207 -0.27 -31.45 3.85
N PRO A 208 0.01 -31.58 5.15
CA PRO A 208 1.35 -31.91 5.62
C PRO A 208 1.67 -33.42 5.50
N LYS A 209 2.97 -33.71 5.33
CA LYS A 209 3.55 -35.07 5.50
C LYS A 209 4.84 -34.90 6.29
N GLY A 210 4.79 -35.28 7.57
CA GLY A 210 5.90 -35.01 8.49
C GLY A 210 6.16 -33.50 8.69
N ASN A 211 7.38 -33.07 8.45
CA ASN A 211 7.81 -31.67 8.65
C ASN A 211 7.75 -30.79 7.39
N ILE A 212 7.08 -31.26 6.34
CA ILE A 212 6.87 -30.52 5.09
C ILE A 212 5.39 -30.48 4.71
N ILE A 213 5.00 -29.47 3.93
CA ILE A 213 3.74 -29.48 3.20
C ILE A 213 3.98 -30.24 1.89
N ASN A 214 3.34 -31.39 1.76
CA ASN A 214 3.50 -32.24 0.60
C ASN A 214 2.58 -31.83 -0.55
N THR A 215 1.36 -31.41 -0.22
CA THR A 215 0.28 -31.26 -1.18
C THR A 215 -0.47 -29.94 -0.93
N ILE A 216 -0.81 -29.26 -2.02
CA ILE A 216 -1.62 -28.05 -2.04
C ILE A 216 -2.90 -28.38 -2.80
N LYS A 217 -4.07 -28.11 -2.21
CA LYS A 217 -5.35 -28.21 -2.88
C LYS A 217 -5.79 -26.82 -3.37
N LEU A 218 -6.02 -26.71 -4.66
CA LEU A 218 -6.47 -25.49 -5.33
C LEU A 218 -7.88 -25.67 -5.87
N LYS A 219 -8.62 -24.56 -6.01
CA LYS A 219 -9.94 -24.50 -6.62
C LYS A 219 -9.98 -23.39 -7.65
N ASN A 220 -10.45 -23.69 -8.85
CA ASN A 220 -10.76 -22.70 -9.86
C ASN A 220 -12.14 -22.08 -9.54
N ASN A 221 -12.17 -20.76 -9.37
CA ASN A 221 -13.38 -20.03 -8.99
C ASN A 221 -14.39 -19.85 -10.14
N LYS A 222 -14.00 -20.15 -11.40
CA LYS A 222 -14.91 -20.06 -12.56
C LYS A 222 -15.74 -21.30 -12.76
N ASN A 223 -15.11 -22.47 -12.64
CA ASN A 223 -15.76 -23.76 -12.92
C ASN A 223 -15.85 -24.66 -11.68
N SER A 224 -15.38 -24.18 -10.53
CA SER A 224 -15.34 -24.92 -9.27
C SER A 224 -14.50 -26.20 -9.28
N GLU A 225 -13.72 -26.45 -10.32
CA GLU A 225 -12.81 -27.58 -10.40
C GLU A 225 -11.72 -27.49 -9.33
N THR A 226 -11.41 -28.64 -8.74
CA THR A 226 -10.31 -28.76 -7.78
C THR A 226 -9.15 -29.49 -8.41
N GLN A 227 -7.94 -29.02 -8.11
CA GLN A 227 -6.71 -29.69 -8.50
C GLN A 227 -5.76 -29.82 -7.32
N VAL A 228 -4.92 -30.81 -7.39
CA VAL A 228 -3.90 -31.10 -6.38
C VAL A 228 -2.55 -30.92 -7.01
N ILE A 229 -1.67 -30.17 -6.34
CA ILE A 229 -0.30 -29.95 -6.81
C ILE A 229 0.72 -30.20 -5.71
N ASN A 230 1.94 -30.55 -6.11
CA ASN A 230 3.08 -30.74 -5.23
C ASN A 230 4.17 -29.73 -5.56
N SER A 231 4.77 -29.14 -4.52
CA SER A 231 5.80 -28.13 -4.64
C SER A 231 6.91 -28.35 -3.61
N LYS A 232 8.16 -28.10 -4.00
CA LYS A 232 9.29 -28.14 -3.08
C LYS A 232 9.23 -27.01 -2.06
N ASN A 233 8.81 -25.82 -2.49
CA ASN A 233 8.67 -24.64 -1.64
C ASN A 233 7.33 -23.95 -1.90
N ILE A 234 6.69 -23.48 -0.86
CA ILE A 234 5.36 -22.84 -0.89
C ILE A 234 5.47 -21.49 -0.19
N ILE A 235 5.10 -20.44 -0.88
CA ILE A 235 5.15 -19.07 -0.36
C ILE A 235 3.74 -18.48 -0.36
N LEU A 236 3.24 -18.16 0.82
CA LEU A 236 1.95 -17.51 1.02
C LEU A 236 2.15 -15.98 0.96
N ALA A 237 2.05 -15.42 -0.25
CA ALA A 237 2.17 -13.98 -0.50
C ALA A 237 0.80 -13.29 -0.43
N MET A 238 0.07 -13.54 0.64
CA MET A 238 -1.30 -13.08 0.85
C MET A 238 -1.42 -12.21 2.11
N PRO A 239 -2.47 -11.37 2.23
CA PRO A 239 -2.68 -10.55 3.41
C PRO A 239 -3.01 -11.39 4.66
N PRO A 240 -2.75 -10.87 5.88
CA PRO A 240 -2.94 -11.60 7.14
C PRO A 240 -4.31 -12.26 7.28
N TYR A 241 -5.38 -11.57 6.92
CA TYR A 241 -6.74 -12.14 6.95
C TYR A 241 -6.87 -13.43 6.13
N SER A 242 -6.32 -13.44 4.90
CA SER A 242 -6.39 -14.62 4.02
C SER A 242 -5.48 -15.73 4.56
N LEU A 243 -4.34 -15.38 5.13
CA LEU A 243 -3.44 -16.33 5.80
C LEU A 243 -4.17 -17.03 6.96
N ILE A 244 -4.79 -16.28 7.87
CA ILE A 244 -5.51 -16.86 9.02
C ILE A 244 -6.68 -17.73 8.56
N LYS A 245 -7.44 -17.28 7.57
CA LYS A 245 -8.55 -18.08 7.01
C LYS A 245 -8.04 -19.41 6.46
N LEU A 246 -6.95 -19.42 5.71
CA LEU A 246 -6.34 -20.63 5.20
C LEU A 246 -5.87 -21.55 6.33
N LEU A 247 -5.14 -21.02 7.31
CA LEU A 247 -4.66 -21.80 8.46
C LEU A 247 -5.81 -22.38 9.29
N GLU A 248 -6.93 -21.68 9.41
CA GLU A 248 -8.11 -22.14 10.15
C GLU A 248 -8.82 -23.29 9.44
N GLN A 249 -8.83 -23.26 8.10
CA GLN A 249 -9.46 -24.30 7.26
C GLN A 249 -8.58 -25.53 7.06
N SER A 250 -7.25 -25.37 7.16
CA SER A 250 -6.27 -26.42 6.93
C SER A 250 -5.83 -27.11 8.22
N ASN A 251 -5.34 -28.34 8.13
CA ASN A 251 -4.77 -29.08 9.26
C ASN A 251 -3.41 -28.51 9.76
N VAL A 252 -3.04 -27.31 9.33
CA VAL A 252 -1.77 -26.67 9.63
C VAL A 252 -1.93 -25.38 10.47
N LYS A 253 -2.96 -25.32 11.33
CA LYS A 253 -3.29 -24.14 12.15
C LYS A 253 -2.09 -23.51 12.85
N ASN A 254 -1.20 -24.32 13.41
CA ASN A 254 -0.03 -23.86 14.15
C ASN A 254 1.24 -23.72 13.26
N ALA A 255 1.09 -23.55 11.96
CA ALA A 255 2.25 -23.48 11.04
C ALA A 255 3.21 -22.33 11.39
N PHE A 256 2.71 -21.16 11.71
CA PHE A 256 3.48 -19.95 12.04
C PHE A 256 3.49 -19.63 13.55
N GLY A 257 3.38 -20.65 14.40
CA GLY A 257 3.36 -20.52 15.85
C GLY A 257 1.99 -20.83 16.45
N ASN A 258 1.77 -20.43 17.70
CA ASN A 258 0.50 -20.68 18.39
C ASN A 258 -0.65 -19.97 17.67
N PHE A 259 -1.63 -20.71 17.17
CA PHE A 259 -2.72 -20.16 16.34
C PHE A 259 -3.54 -19.09 17.08
N LYS A 260 -3.81 -19.26 18.37
CA LYS A 260 -4.54 -18.24 19.16
C LYS A 260 -3.78 -16.90 19.16
N LYS A 261 -2.44 -16.94 19.31
CA LYS A 261 -1.60 -15.74 19.30
C LYS A 261 -1.58 -15.10 17.89
N ILE A 262 -1.43 -15.89 16.83
CA ILE A 262 -1.42 -15.40 15.44
C ILE A 262 -2.80 -14.84 15.06
N LYS A 263 -3.90 -15.50 15.46
CA LYS A 263 -5.27 -15.00 15.24
C LYS A 263 -5.50 -13.67 15.98
N LYS A 264 -5.04 -13.55 17.24
CA LYS A 264 -5.09 -12.29 18.00
C LYS A 264 -4.25 -11.20 17.35
N TRP A 265 -3.08 -11.54 16.82
CA TRP A 265 -2.26 -10.61 16.04
C TRP A 265 -3.01 -10.12 14.80
N GLU A 266 -3.62 -11.01 14.00
CA GLU A 266 -4.41 -10.64 12.82
C GLU A 266 -5.62 -9.75 13.19
N GLN A 267 -6.32 -10.01 14.28
CA GLN A 267 -7.42 -9.19 14.75
C GLN A 267 -7.00 -7.76 15.12
N ASN A 268 -5.73 -7.55 15.43
CA ASN A 268 -5.13 -6.23 15.68
C ASN A 268 -4.47 -5.63 14.43
N VAL A 269 -4.44 -6.38 13.33
CA VAL A 269 -4.07 -5.85 12.02
C VAL A 269 -5.20 -4.95 11.51
N ARG A 270 -4.82 -3.81 10.98
CA ARG A 270 -5.79 -2.87 10.44
C ARG A 270 -5.75 -2.88 8.93
N TYR A 271 -6.94 -3.00 8.39
CA TYR A 271 -7.18 -2.95 6.97
C TYR A 271 -7.79 -1.60 6.61
N ILE A 272 -7.47 -1.10 5.42
CA ILE A 272 -8.12 0.09 4.89
C ILE A 272 -9.60 -0.22 4.68
N GLU A 273 -10.46 0.55 5.33
CA GLU A 273 -11.93 0.47 5.20
C GLU A 273 -12.45 1.72 4.47
N HIS A 274 -11.87 2.05 3.33
CA HIS A 274 -12.35 3.16 2.54
C HIS A 274 -13.48 2.73 1.58
N ILE A 275 -14.29 3.71 1.20
CA ILE A 275 -15.32 3.55 0.18
C ILE A 275 -14.89 4.36 -1.03
N ALA A 276 -14.84 3.71 -2.20
CA ALA A 276 -14.36 4.31 -3.44
C ALA A 276 -15.51 4.64 -4.38
N VAL A 277 -15.47 5.84 -4.95
CA VAL A 277 -16.39 6.27 -6.02
C VAL A 277 -15.56 6.85 -7.16
N THR A 278 -15.83 6.42 -8.39
CA THR A 278 -15.21 6.99 -9.59
C THR A 278 -16.27 7.74 -10.39
N TYR A 279 -15.97 8.98 -10.71
CA TYR A 279 -16.83 9.86 -11.49
C TYR A 279 -16.27 10.01 -12.91
N HIS A 280 -17.17 10.05 -13.88
CA HIS A 280 -16.86 10.20 -15.31
C HIS A 280 -17.68 11.31 -15.93
N TRP A 281 -17.04 12.06 -16.84
CA TRP A 281 -17.68 13.08 -17.69
C TRP A 281 -17.31 12.83 -19.16
N ASN A 282 -18.26 13.07 -20.03
CA ASN A 282 -18.08 12.99 -21.49
C ASN A 282 -17.44 14.26 -22.09
N LYS A 283 -16.99 15.20 -21.24
CA LYS A 283 -16.34 16.46 -21.62
C LYS A 283 -15.06 16.67 -20.82
N ASN A 284 -14.13 17.43 -21.40
CA ASN A 284 -12.92 17.85 -20.70
C ASN A 284 -13.28 18.97 -19.71
N ILE A 285 -12.87 18.81 -18.46
CA ILE A 285 -13.05 19.78 -17.39
C ILE A 285 -11.66 20.12 -16.86
N GLN A 286 -11.29 21.41 -16.92
CA GLN A 286 -10.05 21.88 -16.33
C GLN A 286 -10.21 21.96 -14.82
N LEU A 287 -9.40 21.23 -14.09
CA LEU A 287 -9.42 21.15 -12.63
C LEU A 287 -8.04 21.46 -12.05
N PRO A 288 -7.98 22.11 -10.89
CA PRO A 288 -6.72 22.27 -10.17
C PRO A 288 -6.10 20.92 -9.84
N LYS A 289 -4.78 20.84 -9.95
CA LYS A 289 -4.02 19.63 -9.59
C LYS A 289 -3.87 19.55 -8.06
N VAL A 290 -4.85 18.95 -7.42
CA VAL A 290 -4.92 18.78 -5.95
C VAL A 290 -4.99 17.30 -5.63
N TRP A 291 -4.41 16.89 -4.51
CA TRP A 291 -4.50 15.54 -4.00
C TRP A 291 -5.09 15.54 -2.60
N GLY A 292 -6.30 15.03 -2.51
CA GLY A 292 -7.03 14.93 -1.27
C GLY A 292 -7.73 16.22 -0.83
N PHE A 293 -8.76 16.04 -0.03
CA PHE A 293 -9.58 17.11 0.51
C PHE A 293 -9.87 16.78 1.99
N PRO A 294 -8.88 16.98 2.88
CA PRO A 294 -9.00 16.61 4.29
C PRO A 294 -10.09 17.41 5.01
N GLU A 295 -10.43 18.61 4.54
CA GLU A 295 -11.47 19.49 5.12
C GLU A 295 -12.89 19.01 4.85
N SER A 296 -13.09 18.09 3.89
CA SER A 296 -14.39 17.47 3.67
C SER A 296 -14.83 16.64 4.89
N GLU A 297 -16.13 16.59 5.17
CA GLU A 297 -16.66 15.86 6.34
C GLU A 297 -16.25 14.37 6.33
N TRP A 298 -16.21 13.77 5.14
CA TRP A 298 -15.81 12.37 4.96
C TRP A 298 -14.34 12.18 4.62
N GLY A 299 -13.53 13.24 4.66
CA GLY A 299 -12.08 13.17 4.42
C GLY A 299 -11.77 12.53 3.06
N ILE A 300 -12.27 13.17 1.98
CA ILE A 300 -12.18 12.64 0.63
C ILE A 300 -10.74 12.76 0.12
N VAL A 301 -10.17 11.64 -0.25
CA VAL A 301 -8.95 11.57 -1.07
C VAL A 301 -9.36 11.43 -2.52
N PHE A 302 -8.77 12.20 -3.42
CA PHE A 302 -9.09 12.11 -4.84
C PHE A 302 -7.90 12.39 -5.75
N ILE A 303 -7.97 11.90 -6.97
CA ILE A 303 -7.05 12.22 -8.07
C ILE A 303 -7.87 12.42 -9.32
N VAL A 304 -7.51 13.44 -10.10
CA VAL A 304 -8.01 13.62 -11.46
C VAL A 304 -7.20 12.71 -12.38
N GLU A 305 -7.70 11.52 -12.61
CA GLU A 305 -7.00 10.45 -13.35
C GLU A 305 -6.74 10.85 -14.82
N SER A 306 -7.68 11.59 -15.42
CA SER A 306 -7.57 12.06 -16.81
C SER A 306 -6.47 13.09 -17.04
N ASP A 307 -5.87 13.66 -15.99
CA ASP A 307 -4.69 14.52 -16.12
C ASP A 307 -3.42 13.73 -16.51
N TYR A 308 -3.44 12.42 -16.29
CA TYR A 308 -2.30 11.52 -16.46
C TYR A 308 -2.57 10.37 -17.41
N ILE A 309 -3.83 9.90 -17.44
CA ILE A 309 -4.27 8.74 -18.20
C ILE A 309 -5.17 9.20 -19.36
N ASN A 310 -4.78 8.85 -20.59
CA ASN A 310 -5.64 9.04 -21.75
C ASN A 310 -6.65 7.89 -21.84
N PHE A 311 -7.88 8.15 -21.40
CA PHE A 311 -8.99 7.19 -21.48
C PHE A 311 -9.63 7.21 -22.88
N LYS A 312 -9.84 6.02 -23.46
CA LYS A 312 -10.44 5.89 -24.80
C LYS A 312 -11.97 5.90 -24.79
N HIS A 313 -12.59 5.66 -23.64
CA HIS A 313 -14.06 5.62 -23.53
C HIS A 313 -14.64 7.02 -23.69
N LYS A 314 -15.69 7.16 -24.53
CA LYS A 314 -16.32 8.47 -24.86
C LYS A 314 -16.78 9.25 -23.63
N ASP A 315 -17.26 8.55 -22.60
CA ASP A 315 -17.74 9.15 -21.35
C ASP A 315 -16.65 9.33 -20.29
N SER A 316 -15.38 9.16 -20.65
CA SER A 316 -14.22 9.25 -19.74
C SER A 316 -13.24 10.35 -20.17
N LYS A 317 -13.75 11.48 -20.68
CA LYS A 317 -12.91 12.64 -21.00
C LYS A 317 -12.32 13.30 -19.75
N THR A 318 -13.11 13.37 -18.68
CA THR A 318 -12.63 13.67 -17.33
C THR A 318 -13.00 12.53 -16.41
N VAL A 319 -12.05 12.09 -15.59
CA VAL A 319 -12.22 10.99 -14.63
C VAL A 319 -11.63 11.39 -13.29
N ILE A 320 -12.43 11.35 -12.23
CA ILE A 320 -11.98 11.57 -10.86
C ILE A 320 -12.21 10.30 -10.06
N SER A 321 -11.13 9.72 -9.57
CA SER A 321 -11.17 8.64 -8.58
C SER A 321 -11.16 9.22 -7.17
N THR A 322 -12.12 8.82 -6.35
CA THR A 322 -12.23 9.27 -4.97
C THR A 322 -12.23 8.09 -4.02
N SER A 323 -11.80 8.32 -2.80
CA SER A 323 -12.11 7.42 -1.70
C SER A 323 -12.36 8.23 -0.42
N LEU A 324 -13.40 7.89 0.29
CA LEU A 324 -13.68 8.48 1.59
C LEU A 324 -13.04 7.64 2.70
N THR A 325 -12.47 8.32 3.68
CA THR A 325 -11.68 7.70 4.75
C THR A 325 -12.27 7.92 6.15
N ILE A 326 -13.25 8.79 6.28
CA ILE A 326 -13.90 9.13 7.54
C ILE A 326 -15.32 8.61 7.51
N HIS A 327 -15.71 7.95 8.58
CA HIS A 327 -17.01 7.33 8.74
C HIS A 327 -17.84 8.05 9.82
N SER A 328 -17.71 9.39 9.90
CA SER A 328 -18.56 10.27 10.69
C SER A 328 -19.88 10.54 9.96
N LYS A 329 -20.86 11.10 10.67
CA LYS A 329 -22.07 11.60 10.04
C LYS A 329 -21.78 12.83 9.17
N SER A 330 -22.36 12.91 7.98
CA SER A 330 -22.37 14.16 7.24
C SER A 330 -23.46 15.08 7.80
N THR A 331 -23.21 16.37 7.80
CA THR A 331 -24.16 17.38 8.27
C THR A 331 -25.48 17.33 7.48
N ARG A 332 -25.38 17.15 6.16
CA ARG A 332 -26.53 17.13 5.27
C ARG A 332 -27.44 15.90 5.45
N LEU A 333 -26.83 14.70 5.55
CA LEU A 333 -27.60 13.45 5.62
C LEU A 333 -27.90 13.03 7.05
N ASN A 334 -27.17 13.56 8.02
CA ASN A 334 -27.14 13.09 9.40
C ASN A 334 -26.89 11.55 9.52
N LYS A 335 -26.20 10.99 8.50
CA LYS A 335 -25.86 9.56 8.38
C LYS A 335 -24.37 9.35 8.26
N LYS A 336 -23.90 8.22 8.77
CA LYS A 336 -22.56 7.70 8.45
C LYS A 336 -22.57 7.00 7.09
N PRO A 337 -21.45 6.88 6.38
CA PRO A 337 -21.39 6.17 5.09
C PRO A 337 -21.97 4.75 5.11
N ASN A 338 -21.78 4.01 6.20
CA ASN A 338 -22.32 2.66 6.35
C ASN A 338 -23.85 2.60 6.53
N GLU A 339 -24.47 3.75 6.84
CA GLU A 339 -25.93 3.89 6.98
C GLU A 339 -26.57 4.39 5.68
N CYS A 340 -25.73 4.68 4.67
CA CYS A 340 -26.14 5.22 3.39
C CYS A 340 -26.29 4.14 2.33
N THR A 341 -27.23 4.34 1.41
CA THR A 341 -27.29 3.60 0.16
C THR A 341 -26.14 3.99 -0.76
N GLN A 342 -25.91 3.20 -1.81
CA GLN A 342 -24.90 3.50 -2.82
C GLN A 342 -25.14 4.88 -3.48
N GLU A 343 -26.39 5.22 -3.76
CA GLU A 343 -26.75 6.50 -4.40
C GLU A 343 -26.56 7.67 -3.43
N GLU A 344 -26.91 7.53 -2.16
CA GLU A 344 -26.63 8.55 -1.14
C GLU A 344 -25.13 8.82 -1.03
N ILE A 345 -24.28 7.77 -1.03
CA ILE A 345 -22.83 7.92 -0.98
C ILE A 345 -22.32 8.67 -2.23
N LYS A 346 -22.69 8.25 -3.42
CA LYS A 346 -22.28 8.90 -4.68
C LYS A 346 -22.66 10.40 -4.67
N ASN A 347 -23.87 10.70 -4.29
CA ASN A 347 -24.38 12.08 -4.28
C ASN A 347 -23.69 12.92 -3.20
N GLU A 348 -23.47 12.38 -2.01
CA GLU A 348 -22.82 13.10 -0.92
C GLU A 348 -21.34 13.36 -1.20
N VAL A 349 -20.60 12.34 -1.68
CA VAL A 349 -19.20 12.51 -2.08
C VAL A 349 -19.07 13.54 -3.19
N PHE A 350 -19.95 13.52 -4.18
CA PHE A 350 -19.96 14.52 -5.25
C PHE A 350 -20.23 15.94 -4.71
N LYS A 351 -21.17 16.08 -3.77
CA LYS A 351 -21.47 17.37 -3.15
C LYS A 351 -20.26 17.89 -2.36
N GLN A 352 -19.58 17.04 -1.61
CA GLN A 352 -18.38 17.42 -0.88
C GLN A 352 -17.22 17.77 -1.82
N LEU A 353 -17.06 17.06 -2.97
CA LEU A 353 -16.10 17.44 -4.02
C LEU A 353 -16.35 18.84 -4.57
N LYS A 354 -17.61 19.29 -4.65
CA LYS A 354 -17.95 20.65 -5.10
C LYS A 354 -17.48 21.75 -4.14
N ILE A 355 -17.11 21.44 -2.92
CA ILE A 355 -16.45 22.39 -2.02
C ILE A 355 -15.04 22.73 -2.57
N ALA A 356 -14.32 21.71 -3.04
CA ALA A 356 -13.01 21.91 -3.69
C ALA A 356 -13.13 22.43 -5.14
N PHE A 357 -14.23 22.07 -5.83
CA PHE A 357 -14.48 22.39 -7.23
C PHE A 357 -15.90 22.95 -7.42
N PRO A 358 -16.18 24.21 -7.04
CA PRO A 358 -17.56 24.77 -7.00
C PRO A 358 -18.30 24.64 -8.33
N ASN A 359 -17.61 24.82 -9.44
CA ASN A 359 -18.16 24.79 -10.80
C ASN A 359 -18.18 23.39 -11.42
N LEU A 360 -17.89 22.31 -10.65
CA LEU A 360 -17.90 20.96 -11.17
C LEU A 360 -19.31 20.56 -11.63
N PRO A 361 -19.52 20.28 -12.93
CA PRO A 361 -20.85 19.90 -13.43
C PRO A 361 -21.22 18.50 -12.97
N LYS A 362 -22.50 18.16 -13.04
CA LYS A 362 -22.99 16.81 -12.74
C LYS A 362 -22.25 15.78 -13.60
N PRO A 363 -21.74 14.65 -13.00
CA PRO A 363 -21.06 13.61 -13.75
C PRO A 363 -22.02 12.85 -14.69
N THR A 364 -21.51 12.36 -15.81
CA THR A 364 -22.23 11.46 -16.69
C THR A 364 -22.45 10.12 -16.01
N HIS A 365 -21.43 9.62 -15.28
CA HIS A 365 -21.53 8.40 -14.52
C HIS A 365 -20.82 8.55 -13.16
N ALA A 366 -21.39 7.93 -12.12
CA ALA A 366 -20.78 7.75 -10.81
C ALA A 366 -20.81 6.26 -10.44
N ILE A 367 -19.66 5.65 -10.26
CA ILE A 367 -19.53 4.20 -10.14
C ILE A 367 -18.88 3.84 -8.80
N MET A 368 -19.53 2.93 -8.08
CA MET A 368 -19.06 2.37 -6.82
C MET A 368 -18.98 0.85 -6.94
N SER A 369 -17.95 0.34 -7.64
CA SER A 369 -17.77 -1.08 -7.95
C SER A 369 -16.69 -1.78 -7.13
N GLN A 370 -15.97 -1.04 -6.30
CA GLN A 370 -14.83 -1.52 -5.53
C GLN A 370 -15.21 -1.89 -4.08
N ASN A 371 -16.48 -1.70 -3.73
CA ASN A 371 -17.00 -2.00 -2.39
C ASN A 371 -18.23 -2.89 -2.47
N ILE A 372 -18.42 -3.69 -1.43
CA ILE A 372 -19.59 -4.53 -1.23
C ILE A 372 -20.21 -4.25 0.14
N MET A 373 -21.53 -4.29 0.23
CA MET A 373 -22.25 -4.24 1.50
C MET A 373 -22.20 -5.63 2.15
N THR A 374 -21.64 -5.72 3.34
CA THR A 374 -21.55 -6.98 4.10
C THR A 374 -21.88 -6.71 5.55
N LYS A 375 -22.92 -7.35 6.07
CA LYS A 375 -23.38 -7.21 7.47
C LYS A 375 -23.56 -5.74 7.88
N GLY A 376 -24.27 -4.96 7.05
CA GLY A 376 -24.56 -3.53 7.32
C GLY A 376 -23.33 -2.61 7.24
N ARG A 377 -22.25 -3.01 6.57
CA ARG A 377 -21.06 -2.18 6.36
C ARG A 377 -20.54 -2.29 4.94
N TRP A 378 -20.17 -1.16 4.37
CA TRP A 378 -19.42 -1.12 3.13
C TRP A 378 -17.99 -1.57 3.36
N LYS A 379 -17.54 -2.56 2.63
CA LYS A 379 -16.18 -3.10 2.70
C LYS A 379 -15.52 -3.08 1.34
N PRO A 380 -14.23 -2.73 1.26
CA PRO A 380 -13.50 -2.84 0.00
C PRO A 380 -13.38 -4.30 -0.42
N LEU A 381 -13.48 -4.55 -1.72
CA LEU A 381 -13.30 -5.90 -2.32
C LEU A 381 -11.90 -6.44 -2.05
N HIS A 382 -10.89 -5.56 -2.15
CA HIS A 382 -9.49 -5.88 -1.87
C HIS A 382 -9.09 -5.19 -0.58
N ARG A 383 -8.74 -5.96 0.42
CA ARG A 383 -8.31 -5.42 1.71
C ARG A 383 -6.81 -5.15 1.69
N SER A 384 -6.44 -3.89 1.70
CA SER A 384 -5.06 -3.50 1.99
C SER A 384 -4.81 -3.55 3.49
N PHE A 385 -3.74 -4.18 3.86
CA PHE A 385 -3.19 -4.16 5.21
C PHE A 385 -2.54 -2.78 5.46
N ILE A 386 -2.78 -2.17 6.62
CA ILE A 386 -2.23 -0.84 6.94
C ILE A 386 -1.07 -0.95 7.92
N ALA A 387 -1.32 -1.50 9.08
CA ALA A 387 -0.33 -1.55 10.16
C ALA A 387 -0.66 -2.63 11.16
N THR A 388 0.33 -3.07 11.94
CA THR A 388 0.08 -3.87 13.13
C THR A 388 0.42 -3.06 14.38
N LYS A 389 -0.47 -3.04 15.34
CA LYS A 389 -0.20 -2.53 16.69
C LYS A 389 0.74 -3.47 17.47
N HIS A 390 0.83 -4.74 17.08
CA HIS A 390 1.48 -5.81 17.85
C HIS A 390 2.65 -6.47 17.12
N GLY A 391 3.35 -5.72 16.25
CA GLY A 391 4.54 -6.21 15.56
C GLY A 391 4.23 -6.97 14.29
N TYR A 392 5.20 -7.74 13.84
CA TYR A 392 5.23 -8.43 12.56
C TYR A 392 5.45 -9.93 12.77
N ILE A 393 5.10 -10.75 11.79
CA ILE A 393 5.40 -12.19 11.80
C ILE A 393 6.62 -12.49 10.96
N ASP A 394 7.34 -13.57 11.31
CA ASP A 394 8.49 -14.02 10.54
C ASP A 394 8.06 -14.67 9.21
N PHE A 395 9.00 -14.85 8.30
CA PHE A 395 8.82 -15.61 7.07
C PHE A 395 8.57 -17.08 7.31
N PHE A 396 9.18 -17.65 8.35
CA PHE A 396 9.28 -19.08 8.56
C PHE A 396 8.06 -19.68 9.25
N SER A 397 7.70 -20.86 8.79
CA SER A 397 6.79 -21.75 9.50
C SER A 397 7.54 -22.88 10.20
N LYS A 398 6.82 -23.70 10.97
CA LYS A 398 7.37 -24.95 11.49
C LYS A 398 7.64 -26.00 10.40
N TYR A 399 7.05 -25.84 9.21
CA TYR A 399 7.28 -26.70 8.06
C TYR A 399 8.45 -26.14 7.23
N LYS A 400 9.44 -26.99 6.93
CA LYS A 400 10.69 -26.58 6.26
C LYS A 400 10.50 -25.90 4.90
N ASN A 401 9.39 -26.15 4.24
CA ASN A 401 9.10 -25.67 2.88
C ASN A 401 7.91 -24.69 2.78
N LEU A 402 7.40 -24.19 3.90
CA LEU A 402 6.28 -23.25 3.91
C LEU A 402 6.70 -21.90 4.48
N TYR A 403 6.46 -20.85 3.72
CA TYR A 403 6.84 -19.48 4.06
C TYR A 403 5.63 -18.54 3.93
N THR A 404 5.64 -17.42 4.66
CA THR A 404 4.74 -16.29 4.40
C THR A 404 5.53 -15.05 4.07
N CYS A 405 5.09 -14.27 3.07
CA CYS A 405 5.77 -13.06 2.69
C CYS A 405 4.78 -11.97 2.28
N GLY A 406 5.03 -10.75 2.79
CA GLY A 406 4.21 -9.57 2.50
C GLY A 406 4.63 -8.38 3.33
N THR A 407 3.86 -7.32 3.31
CA THR A 407 4.13 -6.13 4.12
C THR A 407 4.07 -6.41 5.63
N HIS A 408 3.43 -7.51 6.02
CA HIS A 408 3.28 -7.97 7.40
C HIS A 408 4.53 -8.63 8.03
N ASN A 409 5.64 -8.74 7.30
CA ASN A 409 6.90 -9.27 7.87
C ASN A 409 7.81 -8.18 8.46
N GLY A 410 7.61 -6.91 8.12
CA GLY A 410 8.27 -5.78 8.79
C GLY A 410 9.76 -5.61 8.57
N PHE A 411 10.37 -6.27 7.58
CA PHE A 411 11.80 -6.15 7.29
C PHE A 411 12.17 -4.90 6.48
N SER A 412 11.19 -4.22 5.91
CA SER A 412 11.43 -2.95 5.22
C SER A 412 11.63 -1.81 6.20
N LYS A 413 12.52 -0.88 5.86
CA LYS A 413 12.71 0.37 6.63
C LYS A 413 11.50 1.31 6.57
N TYR A 414 10.63 1.17 5.58
CA TYR A 414 9.44 2.01 5.43
C TYR A 414 8.38 1.76 6.50
N ASN A 415 8.25 0.54 7.02
CA ASN A 415 7.34 0.14 8.12
C ASN A 415 5.85 0.52 7.93
N PHE A 416 5.43 0.92 6.74
CA PHE A 416 4.03 1.10 6.38
C PHE A 416 3.73 0.33 5.09
N THR A 417 2.44 0.12 4.81
CA THR A 417 2.01 -0.63 3.64
C THR A 417 2.26 0.16 2.37
N SER A 418 3.20 -0.32 1.58
CA SER A 418 3.53 0.24 0.27
C SER A 418 4.03 -0.85 -0.66
N ILE A 419 4.05 -0.54 -1.96
CA ILE A 419 4.66 -1.43 -2.95
C ILE A 419 6.16 -1.62 -2.66
N GLU A 420 6.83 -0.59 -2.14
CA GLU A 420 8.24 -0.63 -1.74
C GLU A 420 8.49 -1.63 -0.61
N THR A 421 7.62 -1.61 0.42
CA THR A 421 7.68 -2.56 1.54
C THR A 421 7.47 -4.00 1.05
N ALA A 422 6.52 -4.19 0.15
CA ALA A 422 6.21 -5.51 -0.42
C ALA A 422 7.39 -6.08 -1.21
N VAL A 423 8.01 -5.26 -2.07
CA VAL A 423 9.19 -5.64 -2.86
C VAL A 423 10.41 -5.88 -1.96
N SER A 424 10.67 -5.01 -1.00
CA SER A 424 11.80 -5.14 -0.06
C SER A 424 11.72 -6.44 0.74
N ASN A 425 10.53 -6.78 1.28
CA ASN A 425 10.34 -8.02 2.03
C ASN A 425 10.46 -9.25 1.12
N ALA A 426 10.00 -9.18 -0.13
CA ALA A 426 10.16 -10.25 -1.10
C ALA A 426 11.64 -10.51 -1.42
N VAL A 427 12.44 -9.47 -1.64
CA VAL A 427 13.89 -9.60 -1.86
C VAL A 427 14.59 -10.13 -0.61
N LYS A 428 14.13 -9.74 0.59
CA LYS A 428 14.66 -10.28 1.83
C LYS A 428 14.40 -11.79 1.96
N LEU A 429 13.20 -12.26 1.62
CA LEU A 429 12.90 -13.70 1.57
C LEU A 429 13.70 -14.40 0.47
N LEU A 430 13.88 -13.79 -0.70
CA LEU A 430 14.73 -14.33 -1.76
C LEU A 430 16.15 -14.58 -1.25
N HIS A 431 16.73 -13.68 -0.46
CA HIS A 431 18.04 -13.84 0.15
C HIS A 431 18.13 -15.03 1.13
N VAL A 432 17.02 -15.38 1.74
CA VAL A 432 16.92 -16.57 2.60
C VAL A 432 16.85 -17.85 1.78
N LEU A 433 16.00 -17.86 0.75
CA LEU A 433 15.78 -19.02 -0.12
C LEU A 433 17.01 -19.33 -1.00
N ILE A 434 17.67 -18.29 -1.47
CA ILE A 434 18.83 -18.40 -2.39
C ILE A 434 19.93 -17.42 -1.90
N PRO A 435 20.79 -17.81 -0.94
CA PRO A 435 21.75 -16.91 -0.29
C PRO A 435 22.70 -16.16 -1.24
N LYS A 436 23.07 -16.74 -2.38
CA LYS A 436 23.91 -16.08 -3.40
C LYS A 436 23.28 -14.78 -3.96
N THR A 437 21.95 -14.65 -3.89
CA THR A 437 21.24 -13.46 -4.37
C THR A 437 21.51 -12.19 -3.55
N LYS A 438 22.05 -12.32 -2.34
CA LYS A 438 22.44 -11.16 -1.51
C LYS A 438 23.43 -10.23 -2.21
N LYS A 439 24.34 -10.80 -3.00
CA LYS A 439 25.34 -10.04 -3.76
C LYS A 439 24.76 -9.44 -5.04
N ILE A 440 23.75 -10.07 -5.65
CA ILE A 440 23.18 -9.69 -6.94
C ILE A 440 22.04 -8.68 -6.76
N HIS A 441 21.17 -8.93 -5.78
CA HIS A 441 19.97 -8.13 -5.53
C HIS A 441 20.05 -7.44 -4.17
N THR A 442 20.96 -6.48 -4.05
CA THR A 442 21.12 -5.70 -2.80
C THR A 442 19.88 -4.89 -2.49
N ILE A 443 19.50 -4.82 -1.19
CA ILE A 443 18.40 -3.99 -0.74
C ILE A 443 18.89 -2.55 -0.66
N GLN A 444 18.25 -1.70 -1.44
CA GLN A 444 18.51 -0.26 -1.47
C GLN A 444 17.45 0.47 -0.63
N ASN A 445 17.87 1.49 0.08
CA ASN A 445 16.96 2.36 0.82
C ASN A 445 17.19 3.80 0.36
N ALA A 446 16.12 4.53 0.15
CA ALA A 446 16.22 5.95 -0.12
C ALA A 446 16.81 6.70 1.08
N PRO A 447 17.57 7.78 0.86
CA PRO A 447 18.00 8.66 1.93
C PRO A 447 16.77 9.27 2.62
N THR A 448 16.90 9.50 3.91
CA THR A 448 15.85 10.14 4.71
C THR A 448 16.28 11.57 5.08
N ILE A 449 15.35 12.39 5.56
CA ILE A 449 15.66 13.73 6.06
C ILE A 449 16.76 13.67 7.13
N ILE A 450 16.65 12.70 8.06
CA ILE A 450 17.68 12.50 9.10
C ILE A 450 19.05 12.18 8.51
N ASN A 451 19.12 11.34 7.46
CA ASN A 451 20.41 11.06 6.81
C ASN A 451 21.03 12.32 6.21
N ILE A 452 20.22 13.17 5.56
CA ILE A 452 20.67 14.44 4.98
C ILE A 452 21.13 15.40 6.09
N LEU A 453 20.34 15.58 7.14
CA LEU A 453 20.72 16.44 8.27
C LEU A 453 21.99 15.96 8.97
N SER A 454 22.14 14.64 9.16
CA SER A 454 23.36 14.06 9.72
C SER A 454 24.58 14.32 8.84
N LEU A 455 24.43 14.20 7.51
CA LEU A 455 25.52 14.50 6.57
C LEU A 455 25.92 15.99 6.63
N ILE A 456 24.94 16.90 6.62
CA ILE A 456 25.18 18.34 6.75
C ILE A 456 25.92 18.67 8.06
N ALA A 457 25.42 18.13 9.18
CA ALA A 457 26.07 18.31 10.48
C ALA A 457 27.52 17.79 10.48
N THR A 458 27.76 16.63 9.89
CA THR A 458 29.12 16.06 9.76
C THR A 458 30.03 16.97 8.93
N ILE A 459 29.54 17.50 7.81
CA ILE A 459 30.31 18.44 6.97
C ILE A 459 30.65 19.71 7.76
N ILE A 460 29.69 20.28 8.48
CA ILE A 460 29.90 21.47 9.33
C ILE A 460 30.98 21.18 10.40
N ILE A 461 30.91 20.07 11.11
CA ILE A 461 31.87 19.67 12.12
C ILE A 461 33.28 19.53 11.52
N ILE A 462 33.38 18.82 10.39
CA ILE A 462 34.68 18.67 9.70
C ILE A 462 35.22 20.01 9.27
N SER A 463 34.40 20.88 8.70
CA SER A 463 34.82 22.25 8.31
C SER A 463 35.32 23.07 9.49
N LEU A 464 34.63 23.02 10.63
CA LEU A 464 35.03 23.67 11.87
C LEU A 464 36.38 23.14 12.38
N ILE A 465 36.56 21.82 12.39
CA ILE A 465 37.84 21.20 12.81
C ILE A 465 38.98 21.65 11.89
N ILE A 466 38.76 21.64 10.58
CA ILE A 466 39.76 22.13 9.61
C ILE A 466 40.09 23.61 9.85
N THR A 467 39.08 24.45 10.04
CA THR A 467 39.29 25.88 10.30
C THR A 467 40.10 26.07 11.58
N ILE A 468 39.72 25.42 12.68
CA ILE A 468 40.47 25.49 13.95
C ILE A 468 41.92 25.02 13.79
N TYR A 469 42.14 23.95 13.03
CA TYR A 469 43.49 23.43 12.78
C TYR A 469 44.36 24.44 12.01
N PHE A 470 43.81 25.12 11.01
CA PHE A 470 44.55 26.10 10.23
C PHE A 470 44.68 27.49 10.91
N THR A 471 43.77 27.85 11.81
CA THR A 471 43.88 29.11 12.58
C THR A 471 44.83 29.02 13.77
N ASN A 472 45.15 27.81 14.24
CA ASN A 472 46.09 27.56 15.33
C ASN A 472 47.52 27.21 14.84
N LYS A 473 47.76 27.28 13.55
CA LYS A 473 49.09 27.27 12.94
C LYS A 473 49.50 28.65 12.48
#